data_9af0a97e09a36bbba626600fab8b70e1
#
_entry.id   9af0a97e09a36bbba626600fab8b70e1
#
_cell.length_a   1.000
_cell.length_b   1.000
_cell.length_c   1.000
_cell.angle_alpha   90.00
_cell.angle_beta   90.00
_cell.angle_gamma   90.00
#
_symmetry.space_group_name_H-M   'P 1'
#
loop_
_entity.id
_entity.type
_entity.pdbx_description
1 polymer ?
#
loop_
_entity_poly.entity_id
_entity_poly.type
_entity_poly.pdbx_seq_one_letter_code
_entity_poly.pdbx_strand_id
1 'polypeptide(L)'
;MLPDKFTYPFCYVPHPLIREAAAALIERIDASDYLRGLFSEGKMMGALLVQDAAGDTQVLYGFSGVAGGTALVEGFVPPIFDLTEPGGYYRTVEARITAINGRLLELRTEASVENCHKAGSAACHSERSEESRSFGKPQDDKEPQDDKEPQDDKEPQDDNVPKGDICEALERERHALSVELQDWIFSRYRVSNARGESLSIKEVFARRGLVPPGGTGDCAAPKLLQYAYSHGLKPLAMGEFWYGASPRREVRTQGRFYPSCTGKCGPLLEFMLQGVDVEPNPLAQLSTRSPRIVFQDQYIIVAEKPSGMLAAPGRYVSHSMVSALEKLTGAEVFSCHRLDMDTSGLMVFAKTAAVQAALHRQFAAGEVHTRYLARLPPGRELPAEQGEISIPLSLDYYDRPRQMADWESGKPALTRYRVLRHRRDGSTDIEFEPLTGRTHQLRVHTAHALGLGRPIAGDRLYGGDPATPDAPLALHASRLEFRHPVTGEPLLFESPLK
;
A
#
# COMPACT_ATOMS: atom_id res chain seq x y z
N MET A 1 20.89 -22.29 -9.99
CA MET A 1 20.57 -23.16 -8.82
C MET A 1 19.10 -22.95 -8.50
N LEU A 2 18.35 -24.02 -8.23
CA LEU A 2 16.94 -23.89 -7.83
C LEU A 2 16.83 -23.36 -6.41
N PRO A 3 15.76 -22.63 -6.07
CA PRO A 3 15.54 -22.14 -4.71
C PRO A 3 15.20 -23.29 -3.76
N ASP A 4 15.76 -23.25 -2.55
CA ASP A 4 15.50 -24.25 -1.50
C ASP A 4 14.10 -24.06 -0.87
N LYS A 5 13.63 -22.81 -0.82
CA LYS A 5 12.33 -22.40 -0.26
C LYS A 5 11.57 -21.50 -1.22
N PHE A 6 10.25 -21.55 -1.13
CA PHE A 6 9.39 -20.66 -1.89
C PHE A 6 9.51 -19.22 -1.43
N THR A 7 9.55 -18.30 -2.37
CA THR A 7 9.61 -16.84 -2.11
C THR A 7 8.51 -16.37 -1.14
N TYR A 8 8.88 -15.64 -0.08
CA TYR A 8 7.88 -15.00 0.78
C TYR A 8 7.22 -13.82 0.04
N PRO A 9 5.92 -13.88 -0.32
CA PRO A 9 5.35 -12.99 -1.35
C PRO A 9 5.22 -11.52 -0.95
N PHE A 10 5.27 -11.20 0.35
CA PHE A 10 4.96 -9.87 0.85
C PHE A 10 6.20 -9.00 1.13
N CYS A 11 7.39 -9.59 1.11
CA CYS A 11 8.65 -8.88 1.26
C CYS A 11 9.78 -9.79 0.79
N TYR A 12 10.33 -9.54 -0.39
CA TYR A 12 11.34 -10.42 -1.00
C TYR A 12 12.33 -9.68 -1.89
N VAL A 13 13.47 -10.32 -2.12
CA VAL A 13 14.35 -10.03 -3.24
C VAL A 13 14.07 -11.11 -4.30
N PRO A 14 13.72 -10.76 -5.54
CA PRO A 14 13.37 -11.74 -6.55
C PRO A 14 14.54 -12.71 -6.82
N HIS A 15 14.24 -14.01 -6.86
CA HIS A 15 15.23 -15.03 -7.24
C HIS A 15 15.78 -14.76 -8.65
N PRO A 16 17.08 -15.02 -8.94
CA PRO A 16 17.67 -14.77 -10.28
C PRO A 16 16.84 -15.35 -11.43
N LEU A 17 16.37 -16.59 -11.32
CA LEU A 17 15.53 -17.22 -12.36
C LEU A 17 14.20 -16.47 -12.58
N ILE A 18 13.63 -15.85 -11.55
CA ILE A 18 12.42 -15.03 -11.69
C ILE A 18 12.74 -13.70 -12.37
N ARG A 19 13.92 -13.11 -12.13
CA ARG A 19 14.36 -11.89 -12.84
C ARG A 19 14.57 -12.17 -14.33
N GLU A 20 15.21 -13.29 -14.67
CA GLU A 20 15.40 -13.74 -16.05
C GLU A 20 14.04 -13.99 -16.73
N ALA A 21 13.12 -14.68 -16.06
CA ALA A 21 11.77 -14.91 -16.56
C ALA A 21 10.98 -13.61 -16.78
N ALA A 22 11.10 -12.64 -15.88
CA ALA A 22 10.46 -11.33 -16.03
C ALA A 22 11.04 -10.55 -17.24
N ALA A 23 12.35 -10.56 -17.42
CA ALA A 23 13.01 -9.94 -18.58
C ALA A 23 12.54 -10.58 -19.89
N ALA A 24 12.53 -11.91 -19.97
CA ALA A 24 12.05 -12.66 -21.14
C ALA A 24 10.55 -12.37 -21.44
N LEU A 25 9.72 -12.24 -20.42
CA LEU A 25 8.32 -11.86 -20.62
C LEU A 25 8.18 -10.42 -21.18
N ILE A 26 8.94 -9.47 -20.65
CA ILE A 26 8.94 -8.08 -21.13
C ILE A 26 9.36 -8.07 -22.60
N GLU A 27 10.45 -8.72 -22.96
CA GLU A 27 10.92 -8.84 -24.37
C GLU A 27 9.83 -9.46 -25.26
N ARG A 28 9.17 -10.52 -24.82
CA ARG A 28 8.06 -11.16 -25.55
C ARG A 28 6.88 -10.20 -25.76
N ILE A 29 6.51 -9.41 -24.75
CA ILE A 29 5.43 -8.42 -24.87
C ILE A 29 5.84 -7.29 -25.81
N ASP A 30 7.07 -6.79 -25.69
CA ASP A 30 7.59 -5.69 -26.51
C ASP A 30 7.76 -6.10 -27.99
N ALA A 31 8.00 -7.37 -28.26
CA ALA A 31 8.08 -7.92 -29.63
C ALA A 31 6.71 -8.12 -30.30
N SER A 32 5.61 -8.08 -29.55
CA SER A 32 4.25 -8.31 -30.05
C SER A 32 3.40 -7.04 -29.98
N ASP A 33 3.00 -6.49 -31.14
CA ASP A 33 2.11 -5.32 -31.19
C ASP A 33 0.79 -5.58 -30.45
N TYR A 34 0.25 -6.77 -30.56
CA TYR A 34 -0.97 -7.18 -29.86
C TYR A 34 -0.79 -7.16 -28.35
N LEU A 35 0.23 -7.83 -27.80
CA LEU A 35 0.45 -7.87 -26.35
C LEU A 35 0.83 -6.50 -25.80
N ARG A 36 1.64 -5.73 -26.53
CA ARG A 36 2.01 -4.37 -26.16
C ARG A 36 0.79 -3.46 -26.09
N GLY A 37 -0.10 -3.52 -27.09
CA GLY A 37 -1.37 -2.78 -27.06
C GLY A 37 -2.26 -3.18 -25.91
N LEU A 38 -2.36 -4.50 -25.63
CA LEU A 38 -3.19 -5.07 -24.56
C LEU A 38 -2.76 -4.62 -23.16
N PHE A 39 -1.45 -4.47 -22.92
CA PHE A 39 -0.88 -4.15 -21.62
C PHE A 39 -0.36 -2.70 -21.49
N SER A 40 -0.53 -1.86 -22.49
CA SER A 40 0.00 -0.49 -22.55
C SER A 40 -0.46 0.40 -21.38
N GLU A 41 -1.71 0.24 -20.94
CA GLU A 41 -2.26 1.01 -19.81
C GLU A 41 -1.68 0.61 -18.43
N GLY A 42 -0.86 -0.41 -18.41
CA GLY A 42 -0.16 -0.90 -17.21
C GLY A 42 -0.86 -2.03 -16.49
N LYS A 43 -0.09 -3.08 -16.18
CA LYS A 43 -0.54 -4.28 -15.47
C LYS A 43 0.53 -4.80 -14.53
N MET A 44 0.08 -5.34 -13.39
CA MET A 44 0.94 -6.18 -12.56
C MET A 44 1.04 -7.54 -13.22
N MET A 45 2.24 -7.90 -13.66
CA MET A 45 2.60 -9.20 -14.19
C MET A 45 3.12 -10.09 -13.07
N GLY A 46 2.96 -11.40 -13.21
CA GLY A 46 3.54 -12.38 -12.30
C GLY A 46 4.29 -13.45 -13.07
N ALA A 47 5.40 -13.93 -12.50
CA ALA A 47 6.13 -15.09 -12.92
C ALA A 47 6.23 -16.09 -11.77
N LEU A 48 5.92 -17.35 -12.01
CA LEU A 48 5.98 -18.45 -11.05
C LEU A 48 6.83 -19.58 -11.64
N LEU A 49 7.98 -19.85 -11.02
CA LEU A 49 8.79 -21.04 -11.31
C LEU A 49 8.14 -22.24 -10.63
N VAL A 50 7.86 -23.28 -11.39
CA VAL A 50 7.24 -24.51 -10.92
C VAL A 50 8.04 -25.73 -11.36
N GLN A 51 7.83 -26.85 -10.67
CA GLN A 51 8.42 -28.14 -10.98
C GLN A 51 7.30 -29.18 -11.13
N ASP A 52 7.36 -30.01 -12.14
CA ASP A 52 6.45 -31.14 -12.34
C ASP A 52 6.88 -32.40 -11.56
N ALA A 53 6.09 -33.48 -11.68
CA ALA A 53 6.39 -34.74 -11.01
C ALA A 53 7.65 -35.47 -11.56
N ALA A 54 8.10 -35.12 -12.78
CA ALA A 54 9.33 -35.67 -13.37
C ALA A 54 10.59 -34.93 -12.90
N GLY A 55 10.41 -33.76 -12.24
CA GLY A 55 11.49 -32.89 -11.78
C GLY A 55 11.84 -31.79 -12.78
N ASP A 56 11.14 -31.70 -13.91
CA ASP A 56 11.36 -30.66 -14.90
C ASP A 56 10.76 -29.34 -14.42
N THR A 57 11.45 -28.23 -14.74
CA THR A 57 11.04 -26.90 -14.33
C THR A 57 10.50 -26.07 -15.49
N GLN A 58 9.48 -25.30 -15.24
CA GLN A 58 8.92 -24.33 -16.17
C GLN A 58 8.49 -23.06 -15.47
N VAL A 59 8.31 -21.97 -16.22
CA VAL A 59 7.80 -20.71 -15.71
C VAL A 59 6.39 -20.50 -16.21
N LEU A 60 5.47 -20.24 -15.28
CA LEU A 60 4.10 -19.80 -15.54
C LEU A 60 4.05 -18.28 -15.47
N TYR A 61 3.27 -17.68 -16.36
CA TYR A 61 3.03 -16.24 -16.40
C TYR A 61 1.57 -15.92 -16.14
N GLY A 62 1.32 -14.82 -15.42
CA GLY A 62 -0.02 -14.33 -15.12
C GLY A 62 -0.04 -12.80 -15.08
N PHE A 63 -1.24 -12.21 -15.13
CA PHE A 63 -1.42 -10.76 -14.97
C PHE A 63 -2.66 -10.47 -14.12
N SER A 64 -2.69 -9.26 -13.53
CA SER A 64 -3.79 -8.83 -12.66
C SER A 64 -5.02 -8.39 -13.45
N GLY A 65 -6.20 -8.80 -12.99
CA GLY A 65 -7.50 -8.41 -13.55
C GLY A 65 -7.70 -8.88 -14.99
N VAL A 66 -8.25 -7.99 -15.82
CA VAL A 66 -8.49 -8.17 -17.27
C VAL A 66 -7.64 -7.19 -18.07
N ALA A 67 -7.33 -7.48 -19.32
CA ALA A 67 -6.60 -6.61 -20.23
C ALA A 67 -7.37 -6.54 -21.56
N GLY A 68 -7.66 -5.36 -22.07
CA GLY A 68 -8.45 -5.16 -23.28
C GLY A 68 -9.84 -5.86 -23.23
N GLY A 69 -10.44 -5.98 -22.04
CA GLY A 69 -11.74 -6.63 -21.85
C GLY A 69 -11.71 -8.16 -21.78
N THR A 70 -10.53 -8.81 -21.83
CA THR A 70 -10.36 -10.26 -21.70
C THR A 70 -9.47 -10.62 -20.52
N ALA A 71 -9.80 -11.75 -19.87
CA ALA A 71 -8.94 -12.39 -18.85
C ALA A 71 -8.14 -13.56 -19.45
N LEU A 72 -8.46 -14.00 -20.67
CA LEU A 72 -7.81 -15.10 -21.37
C LEU A 72 -6.86 -14.56 -22.43
N VAL A 73 -5.56 -14.74 -22.21
CA VAL A 73 -4.49 -14.33 -23.13
C VAL A 73 -3.54 -15.51 -23.31
N GLU A 74 -3.20 -15.83 -24.55
CA GLU A 74 -2.31 -16.94 -24.88
C GLU A 74 -0.92 -16.77 -24.21
N GLY A 75 -0.44 -17.84 -23.59
CA GLY A 75 0.82 -17.85 -22.85
C GLY A 75 0.74 -17.28 -21.43
N PHE A 76 -0.46 -17.00 -20.93
CA PHE A 76 -0.71 -16.64 -19.54
C PHE A 76 -1.70 -17.62 -18.90
N VAL A 77 -1.57 -17.83 -17.58
CA VAL A 77 -2.53 -18.65 -16.84
C VAL A 77 -3.92 -18.01 -16.88
N PRO A 78 -4.99 -18.81 -16.99
CA PRO A 78 -6.36 -18.30 -16.98
C PRO A 78 -6.73 -17.72 -15.60
N PRO A 79 -7.82 -16.94 -15.52
CA PRO A 79 -8.39 -16.52 -14.24
C PRO A 79 -8.86 -17.75 -13.44
N ILE A 80 -8.89 -17.61 -12.11
CA ILE A 80 -9.41 -18.69 -11.22
C ILE A 80 -10.88 -18.98 -11.52
N PHE A 81 -11.64 -17.92 -11.84
CA PHE A 81 -13.03 -17.97 -12.25
C PHE A 81 -13.25 -16.98 -13.37
N ASP A 82 -13.80 -17.42 -14.50
CA ASP A 82 -14.06 -16.54 -15.63
C ASP A 82 -15.34 -15.74 -15.43
N LEU A 83 -15.18 -14.46 -15.11
CA LEU A 83 -16.27 -13.49 -15.00
C LEU A 83 -16.70 -12.94 -16.36
N THR A 84 -15.92 -13.22 -17.43
CA THR A 84 -16.12 -12.62 -18.75
C THR A 84 -17.00 -13.45 -19.67
N GLU A 85 -17.53 -14.59 -19.20
CA GLU A 85 -18.40 -15.48 -19.97
C GLU A 85 -19.60 -14.72 -20.53
N PRO A 86 -19.81 -14.74 -21.87
CA PRO A 86 -20.91 -14.04 -22.49
C PRO A 86 -22.28 -14.55 -22.00
N GLY A 87 -23.18 -13.63 -21.60
CA GLY A 87 -24.52 -13.97 -21.08
C GLY A 87 -24.52 -14.52 -19.65
N GLY A 88 -23.38 -14.63 -19.00
CA GLY A 88 -23.26 -15.06 -17.61
C GLY A 88 -23.89 -14.04 -16.61
N TYR A 89 -24.23 -14.56 -15.43
CA TYR A 89 -24.85 -13.75 -14.35
C TYR A 89 -24.09 -12.47 -14.05
N TYR A 90 -22.75 -12.53 -14.01
CA TYR A 90 -21.91 -11.35 -13.80
C TYR A 90 -22.18 -10.25 -14.82
N ARG A 91 -22.16 -10.58 -16.12
CA ARG A 91 -22.39 -9.63 -17.21
C ARG A 91 -23.77 -9.00 -17.15
N THR A 92 -24.79 -9.79 -16.81
CA THR A 92 -26.17 -9.31 -16.71
C THR A 92 -26.33 -8.30 -15.58
N VAL A 93 -25.78 -8.60 -14.40
CA VAL A 93 -25.85 -7.70 -13.23
C VAL A 93 -24.96 -6.46 -13.42
N GLU A 94 -23.76 -6.62 -13.99
CA GLU A 94 -22.86 -5.52 -14.31
C GLU A 94 -23.50 -4.51 -15.29
N ALA A 95 -24.16 -5.01 -16.34
CA ALA A 95 -24.88 -4.18 -17.30
C ALA A 95 -26.00 -3.37 -16.61
N ARG A 96 -26.76 -4.00 -15.67
CA ARG A 96 -27.78 -3.30 -14.90
C ARG A 96 -27.19 -2.23 -13.98
N ILE A 97 -26.10 -2.51 -13.27
CA ILE A 97 -25.38 -1.54 -12.45
C ILE A 97 -24.89 -0.37 -13.31
N THR A 98 -24.37 -0.64 -14.50
CA THR A 98 -23.91 0.37 -15.45
C THR A 98 -25.05 1.25 -15.94
N ALA A 99 -26.20 0.67 -16.26
CA ALA A 99 -27.40 1.42 -16.65
C ALA A 99 -27.89 2.34 -15.52
N ILE A 100 -27.92 1.84 -14.28
CA ILE A 100 -28.27 2.66 -13.09
C ILE A 100 -27.30 3.82 -12.92
N ASN A 101 -25.98 3.58 -13.06
CA ASN A 101 -24.97 4.65 -12.98
C ASN A 101 -25.16 5.72 -14.07
N GLY A 102 -25.48 5.31 -15.29
CA GLY A 102 -25.82 6.24 -16.39
C GLY A 102 -27.02 7.11 -16.01
N ARG A 103 -28.11 6.50 -15.53
CA ARG A 103 -29.32 7.24 -15.14
C ARG A 103 -29.09 8.19 -13.96
N LEU A 104 -28.31 7.78 -12.96
CA LEU A 104 -27.91 8.66 -11.85
C LEU A 104 -27.09 9.87 -12.35
N LEU A 105 -26.20 9.67 -13.31
CA LEU A 105 -25.41 10.77 -13.88
C LEU A 105 -26.31 11.77 -14.62
N GLU A 106 -27.25 11.29 -15.43
CA GLU A 106 -28.24 12.11 -16.12
C GLU A 106 -29.05 12.98 -15.14
N LEU A 107 -29.67 12.33 -14.11
CA LEU A 107 -30.46 13.03 -13.09
C LEU A 107 -29.68 14.09 -12.33
N ARG A 108 -28.41 13.81 -12.01
CA ARG A 108 -27.53 14.78 -11.33
C ARG A 108 -27.16 15.97 -12.23
N THR A 109 -26.95 15.70 -13.52
CA THR A 109 -26.65 16.74 -14.50
C THR A 109 -27.87 17.64 -14.71
N GLU A 110 -29.08 17.07 -14.84
CA GLU A 110 -30.33 17.80 -14.93
C GLU A 110 -30.58 18.68 -13.70
N ALA A 111 -30.38 18.14 -12.47
CA ALA A 111 -30.53 18.88 -11.23
C ALA A 111 -29.53 20.05 -11.13
N SER A 112 -28.32 19.88 -11.64
CA SER A 112 -27.31 20.94 -11.68
C SER A 112 -27.71 22.07 -12.64
N VAL A 113 -28.28 21.75 -13.79
CA VAL A 113 -28.79 22.71 -14.78
C VAL A 113 -30.01 23.47 -14.23
N GLU A 114 -30.95 22.78 -13.58
CA GLU A 114 -32.12 23.40 -12.94
C GLU A 114 -31.75 24.37 -11.82
N ASN A 115 -30.72 24.03 -11.02
CA ASN A 115 -30.19 24.90 -9.97
C ASN A 115 -29.47 26.14 -10.54
N CYS A 116 -28.75 25.99 -11.67
CA CYS A 116 -28.16 27.13 -12.37
C CYS A 116 -29.24 28.10 -12.92
N HIS A 117 -30.33 27.57 -13.46
CA HIS A 117 -31.43 28.41 -13.92
C HIS A 117 -32.19 29.14 -12.80
N LYS A 118 -32.32 28.51 -11.60
CA LYS A 118 -32.93 29.13 -10.42
C LYS A 118 -32.01 30.15 -9.74
N ALA A 119 -30.70 30.07 -9.88
CA ALA A 119 -29.71 30.95 -9.25
C ALA A 119 -29.35 32.21 -10.06
N GLY A 120 -30.01 32.50 -11.20
CA GLY A 120 -29.88 33.78 -11.92
C GLY A 120 -28.46 34.12 -12.32
N SER A 121 -28.04 33.62 -13.45
CA SER A 121 -27.14 34.19 -14.51
C SER A 121 -25.80 34.90 -14.19
N ALA A 122 -25.17 34.81 -13.06
CA ALA A 122 -23.91 35.54 -12.85
C ALA A 122 -22.67 34.72 -12.42
N ALA A 123 -22.80 33.43 -12.11
CA ALA A 123 -21.69 32.65 -11.53
C ALA A 123 -21.28 31.37 -12.26
N CYS A 124 -21.82 31.06 -13.44
CA CYS A 124 -21.59 29.78 -14.12
C CYS A 124 -20.49 29.77 -15.20
N HIS A 125 -19.59 30.75 -15.24
CA HIS A 125 -18.58 30.81 -16.31
C HIS A 125 -17.12 30.48 -15.91
N SER A 126 -16.83 30.06 -14.67
CA SER A 126 -15.44 29.87 -14.24
C SER A 126 -14.98 28.44 -13.94
N GLU A 127 -15.83 27.43 -14.12
CA GLU A 127 -15.40 26.02 -13.90
C GLU A 127 -15.74 25.10 -15.08
N ARG A 128 -15.29 25.47 -16.25
CA ARG A 128 -15.28 24.61 -17.44
C ARG A 128 -13.88 24.52 -18.00
N SER A 129 -13.01 23.76 -17.34
CA SER A 129 -11.79 23.25 -17.97
C SER A 129 -11.39 21.95 -17.29
N GLU A 130 -11.21 20.90 -18.11
CA GLU A 130 -10.43 19.70 -17.87
C GLU A 130 -11.11 18.45 -17.31
N GLU A 131 -12.27 18.01 -17.81
CA GLU A 131 -12.61 16.58 -17.63
C GLU A 131 -13.48 15.97 -18.75
N SER A 132 -13.20 16.27 -20.01
CA SER A 132 -13.81 15.52 -21.12
C SER A 132 -12.99 15.60 -22.42
N ARG A 133 -11.91 14.85 -22.48
CA ARG A 133 -11.28 14.48 -23.76
C ARG A 133 -10.66 13.10 -23.67
N SER A 134 -11.39 12.09 -24.14
CA SER A 134 -10.88 11.00 -24.98
C SER A 134 -11.89 9.87 -25.13
N PHE A 135 -12.82 10.01 -26.05
CA PHE A 135 -13.31 8.86 -26.83
C PHE A 135 -13.53 9.37 -28.25
N GLY A 136 -12.64 8.96 -29.15
CA GLY A 136 -12.72 9.25 -30.57
C GLY A 136 -13.91 8.56 -31.21
N LYS A 137 -14.66 9.31 -32.00
CA LYS A 137 -15.65 8.81 -32.94
C LYS A 137 -14.93 8.38 -34.22
N PRO A 138 -15.35 7.31 -34.88
CA PRO A 138 -15.15 7.15 -36.32
C PRO A 138 -16.26 7.87 -37.07
N GLN A 139 -15.87 8.53 -38.17
CA GLN A 139 -16.71 9.23 -39.13
C GLN A 139 -17.31 8.28 -40.17
N ASP A 140 -18.52 8.68 -40.57
CA ASP A 140 -19.16 8.63 -41.90
C ASP A 140 -19.45 7.29 -42.61
N ASP A 141 -20.73 7.05 -42.90
CA ASP A 141 -21.27 7.23 -44.27
C ASP A 141 -22.80 6.96 -44.34
N LYS A 142 -23.51 8.03 -44.83
CA LYS A 142 -24.71 8.04 -45.72
C LYS A 142 -26.02 7.36 -45.29
N GLU A 143 -26.99 8.26 -45.13
CA GLU A 143 -28.45 7.98 -45.26
C GLU A 143 -28.85 7.31 -46.58
N PRO A 144 -29.97 6.55 -46.57
CA PRO A 144 -31.15 7.09 -47.29
C PRO A 144 -32.46 7.00 -46.48
N GLN A 145 -33.33 7.98 -46.85
CA GLN A 145 -34.72 8.12 -46.43
C GLN A 145 -35.60 6.94 -46.85
N ASP A 146 -36.57 6.59 -46.03
CA ASP A 146 -38.00 6.71 -46.23
C ASP A 146 -38.86 5.74 -45.37
N ASP A 147 -39.92 6.34 -44.78
CA ASP A 147 -41.25 5.86 -44.56
C ASP A 147 -41.62 4.97 -43.38
N LYS A 148 -42.52 5.59 -42.59
CA LYS A 148 -43.63 5.10 -41.79
C LYS A 148 -43.44 4.89 -40.29
N GLU A 149 -43.97 5.87 -39.58
CA GLU A 149 -44.43 5.75 -38.20
C GLU A 149 -45.38 4.58 -37.98
N PRO A 150 -45.27 3.91 -36.85
CA PRO A 150 -46.47 3.41 -36.15
C PRO A 150 -46.62 4.15 -34.81
N GLN A 151 -47.86 4.42 -34.52
CA GLN A 151 -48.47 5.15 -33.45
C GLN A 151 -48.09 4.70 -32.03
N ASP A 152 -47.96 5.69 -31.19
CA ASP A 152 -48.08 5.80 -29.74
C ASP A 152 -48.69 4.59 -29.02
N ASP A 153 -47.88 3.94 -28.22
CA ASP A 153 -48.31 3.33 -26.96
C ASP A 153 -47.68 4.18 -25.83
N LYS A 154 -48.47 5.11 -25.31
CA LYS A 154 -48.11 5.91 -24.14
C LYS A 154 -48.08 5.00 -22.91
N GLU A 155 -46.90 4.66 -22.42
CA GLU A 155 -46.72 4.26 -21.03
C GLU A 155 -47.16 5.41 -20.08
N PRO A 156 -47.81 5.12 -18.97
CA PRO A 156 -48.23 6.13 -18.02
C PRO A 156 -47.03 6.80 -17.38
N GLN A 157 -46.84 8.06 -17.69
CA GLN A 157 -45.89 8.96 -16.99
C GLN A 157 -46.42 9.17 -15.56
N ASP A 158 -45.72 8.59 -14.61
CA ASP A 158 -45.91 8.87 -13.18
C ASP A 158 -45.11 10.14 -12.83
N ASP A 159 -45.67 11.31 -13.17
CA ASP A 159 -45.00 12.63 -13.17
C ASP A 159 -44.87 13.28 -11.80
N ASN A 160 -44.96 12.51 -10.67
CA ASN A 160 -45.08 13.14 -9.35
C ASN A 160 -44.10 12.62 -8.27
N VAL A 161 -43.02 11.91 -8.63
CA VAL A 161 -41.98 11.49 -7.67
C VAL A 161 -40.84 12.51 -7.70
N PRO A 162 -40.46 13.13 -6.54
CA PRO A 162 -39.35 14.06 -6.48
C PRO A 162 -38.07 13.39 -7.02
N LYS A 163 -37.31 14.09 -7.89
CA LYS A 163 -36.04 13.56 -8.48
C LYS A 163 -35.05 13.08 -7.40
N GLY A 164 -35.07 13.64 -6.19
CA GLY A 164 -34.31 13.20 -5.03
C GLY A 164 -34.64 11.77 -4.62
N ASP A 165 -35.91 11.44 -4.53
CA ASP A 165 -36.38 10.11 -4.11
C ASP A 165 -36.02 9.03 -5.15
N ILE A 166 -36.05 9.40 -6.45
CA ILE A 166 -35.60 8.54 -7.54
C ILE A 166 -34.10 8.25 -7.44
N CYS A 167 -33.27 9.28 -7.18
CA CYS A 167 -31.83 9.11 -6.99
C CYS A 167 -31.55 8.19 -5.80
N GLU A 168 -32.19 8.38 -4.67
CA GLU A 168 -32.02 7.52 -3.49
C GLU A 168 -32.47 6.07 -3.74
N ALA A 169 -33.56 5.86 -4.48
CA ALA A 169 -34.02 4.53 -4.85
C ALA A 169 -33.01 3.81 -5.76
N LEU A 170 -32.50 4.49 -6.79
CA LEU A 170 -31.49 3.98 -7.70
C LEU A 170 -30.15 3.70 -6.99
N GLU A 171 -29.73 4.54 -6.07
CA GLU A 171 -28.52 4.31 -5.26
C GLU A 171 -28.66 3.08 -4.36
N ARG A 172 -29.83 2.88 -3.74
CA ARG A 172 -30.14 1.68 -2.94
C ARG A 172 -30.14 0.42 -3.80
N GLU A 173 -30.80 0.46 -4.97
CA GLU A 173 -30.82 -0.67 -5.90
C GLU A 173 -29.40 -1.02 -6.39
N ARG A 174 -28.62 -0.02 -6.82
CA ARG A 174 -27.23 -0.20 -7.21
C ARG A 174 -26.40 -0.83 -6.11
N HIS A 175 -26.56 -0.34 -4.86
CA HIS A 175 -25.84 -0.88 -3.72
C HIS A 175 -26.21 -2.35 -3.46
N ALA A 176 -27.49 -2.67 -3.45
CA ALA A 176 -27.98 -4.03 -3.25
C ALA A 176 -27.43 -5.00 -4.32
N LEU A 177 -27.53 -4.64 -5.61
CA LEU A 177 -26.98 -5.40 -6.72
C LEU A 177 -25.46 -5.59 -6.61
N SER A 178 -24.73 -4.56 -6.18
CA SER A 178 -23.26 -4.63 -6.01
C SER A 178 -22.89 -5.59 -4.88
N VAL A 179 -23.62 -5.56 -3.76
CA VAL A 179 -23.39 -6.47 -2.63
C VAL A 179 -23.72 -7.92 -3.00
N GLU A 180 -24.85 -8.15 -3.67
CA GLU A 180 -25.27 -9.47 -4.12
C GLU A 180 -24.28 -10.07 -5.13
N LEU A 181 -23.87 -9.27 -6.12
CA LEU A 181 -22.89 -9.69 -7.13
C LEU A 181 -21.55 -10.04 -6.48
N GLN A 182 -21.10 -9.25 -5.52
CA GLN A 182 -19.85 -9.49 -4.81
C GLN A 182 -19.92 -10.78 -3.97
N ASP A 183 -21.03 -11.03 -3.29
CA ASP A 183 -21.24 -12.26 -2.52
C ASP A 183 -21.28 -13.50 -3.44
N TRP A 184 -21.96 -13.38 -4.59
CA TRP A 184 -22.00 -14.43 -5.61
C TRP A 184 -20.60 -14.76 -6.15
N ILE A 185 -19.79 -13.74 -6.49
CA ILE A 185 -18.40 -13.91 -6.93
C ILE A 185 -17.61 -14.65 -5.85
N PHE A 186 -17.60 -14.15 -4.62
CA PHE A 186 -16.77 -14.70 -3.54
C PHE A 186 -17.14 -16.10 -3.11
N SER A 187 -18.39 -16.52 -3.31
CA SER A 187 -18.83 -17.88 -3.02
C SER A 187 -18.37 -18.88 -4.09
N ARG A 188 -18.21 -18.44 -5.34
CA ARG A 188 -17.82 -19.28 -6.49
C ARG A 188 -16.31 -19.30 -6.73
N TYR A 189 -15.62 -18.28 -6.35
CA TYR A 189 -14.16 -18.17 -6.43
C TYR A 189 -13.53 -19.12 -5.40
N ARG A 190 -13.06 -20.29 -5.85
CA ARG A 190 -12.44 -21.29 -4.98
C ARG A 190 -10.93 -21.32 -5.21
N VAL A 191 -10.17 -21.34 -4.12
CA VAL A 191 -8.71 -21.45 -4.13
C VAL A 191 -8.27 -22.70 -3.36
N SER A 192 -7.18 -23.31 -3.81
CA SER A 192 -6.59 -24.50 -3.23
C SER A 192 -5.25 -24.17 -2.56
N ASN A 193 -4.89 -24.96 -1.55
CA ASN A 193 -3.54 -24.92 -0.97
C ASN A 193 -2.72 -26.17 -1.40
N ALA A 194 -1.43 -26.18 -1.05
CA ALA A 194 -0.53 -27.28 -1.39
C ALA A 194 -0.85 -28.59 -0.66
N ARG A 195 -1.77 -28.58 0.33
CA ARG A 195 -2.26 -29.78 1.02
C ARG A 195 -3.49 -30.40 0.35
N GLY A 196 -4.00 -29.79 -0.73
CA GLY A 196 -5.20 -30.21 -1.43
C GLY A 196 -6.51 -29.72 -0.81
N GLU A 197 -6.48 -28.85 0.22
CA GLU A 197 -7.69 -28.22 0.72
C GLU A 197 -8.16 -27.14 -0.24
N SER A 198 -9.48 -27.06 -0.48
CA SER A 198 -10.08 -26.04 -1.33
C SER A 198 -11.17 -25.27 -0.59
N LEU A 199 -11.08 -23.95 -0.58
CA LEU A 199 -12.04 -23.05 0.04
C LEU A 199 -12.45 -21.93 -0.92
N SER A 200 -13.67 -21.42 -0.75
CA SER A 200 -14.06 -20.17 -1.39
C SER A 200 -13.35 -18.98 -0.76
N ILE A 201 -13.24 -17.86 -1.51
CA ILE A 201 -12.70 -16.60 -0.96
C ILE A 201 -13.46 -16.21 0.31
N LYS A 202 -14.78 -16.35 0.31
CA LYS A 202 -15.66 -16.06 1.45
C LYS A 202 -15.27 -16.87 2.69
N GLU A 203 -15.06 -18.19 2.53
CA GLU A 203 -14.64 -19.09 3.62
C GLU A 203 -13.25 -18.75 4.16
N VAL A 204 -12.29 -18.43 3.27
CA VAL A 204 -10.93 -18.04 3.70
C VAL A 204 -10.95 -16.79 4.57
N PHE A 205 -11.71 -15.77 4.19
CA PHE A 205 -11.83 -14.53 4.93
C PHE A 205 -12.63 -14.69 6.23
N ALA A 206 -13.71 -15.47 6.19
CA ALA A 206 -14.54 -15.75 7.37
C ALA A 206 -13.77 -16.43 8.50
N ARG A 207 -12.78 -17.30 8.20
CA ARG A 207 -11.87 -17.89 9.20
C ARG A 207 -11.10 -16.86 10.02
N ARG A 208 -11.04 -15.60 9.56
CA ARG A 208 -10.36 -14.47 10.21
C ARG A 208 -11.30 -13.39 10.69
N GLY A 209 -12.62 -13.61 10.60
CA GLY A 209 -13.61 -12.58 10.90
C GLY A 209 -13.57 -11.38 9.96
N LEU A 210 -13.07 -11.56 8.72
CA LEU A 210 -12.92 -10.50 7.72
C LEU A 210 -13.92 -10.68 6.57
N VAL A 211 -14.21 -9.56 5.90
CA VAL A 211 -14.97 -9.54 4.64
C VAL A 211 -13.99 -9.29 3.50
N PRO A 212 -14.03 -10.08 2.41
CA PRO A 212 -13.13 -9.87 1.28
C PRO A 212 -13.43 -8.55 0.56
N PRO A 213 -12.41 -7.71 0.29
CA PRO A 213 -12.58 -6.51 -0.53
C PRO A 213 -12.82 -6.85 -2.01
N GLY A 214 -13.47 -5.96 -2.76
CA GLY A 214 -13.68 -6.12 -4.20
C GLY A 214 -12.36 -6.35 -4.97
N GLY A 215 -12.39 -7.27 -5.96
CA GLY A 215 -11.22 -7.67 -6.75
C GLY A 215 -10.22 -8.56 -6.00
N THR A 216 -10.64 -9.18 -4.88
CA THR A 216 -9.86 -10.23 -4.19
C THR A 216 -9.77 -11.46 -5.09
N GLY A 217 -8.55 -12.00 -5.27
CA GLY A 217 -8.29 -13.16 -6.14
C GLY A 217 -7.84 -12.82 -7.56
N ASP A 218 -8.08 -11.60 -8.06
CA ASP A 218 -7.73 -11.19 -9.41
C ASP A 218 -6.25 -10.80 -9.62
N CYS A 219 -5.44 -10.79 -8.56
CA CYS A 219 -4.01 -10.56 -8.66
C CYS A 219 -3.30 -11.72 -9.38
N ALA A 220 -2.11 -11.47 -9.93
CA ALA A 220 -1.34 -12.48 -10.65
C ALA A 220 -0.95 -13.67 -9.75
N ALA A 221 -0.52 -13.42 -8.52
CA ALA A 221 -0.05 -14.46 -7.59
C ALA A 221 -1.10 -15.54 -7.27
N PRO A 222 -2.35 -15.23 -6.86
CA PRO A 222 -3.38 -16.25 -6.65
C PRO A 222 -3.69 -17.08 -7.91
N LYS A 223 -3.75 -16.44 -9.09
CA LYS A 223 -4.01 -17.14 -10.36
C LYS A 223 -2.92 -18.17 -10.66
N LEU A 224 -1.66 -17.74 -10.51
CA LEU A 224 -0.49 -18.60 -10.75
C LEU A 224 -0.44 -19.80 -9.80
N LEU A 225 -0.65 -19.58 -8.51
CA LEU A 225 -0.66 -20.67 -7.53
C LEU A 225 -1.84 -21.62 -7.75
N GLN A 226 -3.05 -21.10 -8.04
CA GLN A 226 -4.20 -21.92 -8.32
C GLN A 226 -3.98 -22.81 -9.56
N TYR A 227 -3.41 -22.23 -10.63
CA TYR A 227 -3.08 -22.98 -11.83
C TYR A 227 -2.05 -24.07 -11.52
N ALA A 228 -0.99 -23.76 -10.77
CA ALA A 228 0.02 -24.74 -10.39
C ALA A 228 -0.60 -25.92 -9.64
N TYR A 229 -1.43 -25.65 -8.61
CA TYR A 229 -2.05 -26.71 -7.82
C TYR A 229 -3.05 -27.56 -8.62
N SER A 230 -3.85 -26.94 -9.50
CA SER A 230 -4.81 -27.68 -10.33
C SER A 230 -4.14 -28.58 -11.38
N HIS A 231 -2.86 -28.32 -11.69
CA HIS A 231 -2.06 -29.12 -12.63
C HIS A 231 -1.00 -30.01 -11.96
N GLY A 232 -1.05 -30.12 -10.61
CA GLY A 232 -0.09 -30.97 -9.87
C GLY A 232 1.35 -30.45 -9.88
N LEU A 233 1.54 -29.14 -10.13
CA LEU A 233 2.85 -28.52 -10.20
C LEU A 233 3.26 -27.98 -8.82
N LYS A 234 4.52 -28.19 -8.46
CA LYS A 234 5.11 -27.69 -7.21
C LYS A 234 5.65 -26.26 -7.40
N PRO A 235 5.15 -25.25 -6.69
CA PRO A 235 5.71 -23.89 -6.76
C PRO A 235 7.08 -23.82 -6.08
N LEU A 236 8.06 -23.18 -6.74
CA LEU A 236 9.45 -23.04 -6.27
C LEU A 236 9.81 -21.60 -5.94
N ALA A 237 9.51 -20.63 -6.82
CA ALA A 237 9.75 -19.22 -6.60
C ALA A 237 8.75 -18.37 -7.38
N MET A 238 8.47 -17.16 -6.88
CA MET A 238 7.52 -16.24 -7.50
C MET A 238 8.02 -14.80 -7.44
N GLY A 239 7.56 -13.98 -8.38
CA GLY A 239 7.69 -12.52 -8.33
C GLY A 239 6.62 -11.83 -9.14
N GLU A 240 6.19 -10.67 -8.66
CA GLU A 240 5.27 -9.78 -9.36
C GLU A 240 6.01 -8.51 -9.78
N PHE A 241 5.82 -8.05 -11.02
CA PHE A 241 6.49 -6.87 -11.56
C PHE A 241 5.53 -6.06 -12.44
N TRP A 242 5.84 -4.79 -12.64
CA TRP A 242 5.00 -3.90 -13.43
C TRP A 242 5.39 -3.90 -14.91
N TYR A 243 4.39 -3.87 -15.80
CA TYR A 243 4.55 -3.61 -17.23
C TYR A 243 3.58 -2.52 -17.69
N GLY A 244 4.03 -1.60 -18.57
CA GLY A 244 3.23 -0.54 -19.19
C GLY A 244 3.17 0.75 -18.38
N ALA A 245 2.20 1.61 -18.70
CA ALA A 245 2.05 2.94 -18.12
C ALA A 245 1.77 2.90 -16.61
N SER A 246 2.22 3.93 -15.90
CA SER A 246 1.96 4.08 -14.48
C SER A 246 0.51 4.52 -14.23
N PRO A 247 -0.21 3.97 -13.24
CA PRO A 247 -1.54 4.44 -12.89
C PRO A 247 -1.51 5.88 -12.37
N ARG A 248 -2.58 6.66 -12.59
CA ARG A 248 -2.65 8.07 -12.16
C ARG A 248 -2.42 8.32 -10.67
N ARG A 249 -2.76 7.35 -9.81
CA ARG A 249 -2.68 7.48 -8.33
C ARG A 249 -1.48 6.81 -7.69
N GLU A 250 -0.72 6.02 -8.45
CA GLU A 250 0.45 5.30 -7.96
C GLU A 250 1.52 5.32 -9.02
N VAL A 251 2.76 5.58 -8.65
CA VAL A 251 3.87 5.49 -9.59
C VAL A 251 4.38 4.06 -9.64
N ARG A 252 4.30 3.45 -10.82
CA ARG A 252 4.79 2.12 -11.12
C ARG A 252 5.82 2.19 -12.24
N THR A 253 6.90 1.45 -12.12
CA THR A 253 8.00 1.43 -13.11
C THR A 253 8.03 0.07 -13.79
N GLN A 254 8.08 0.07 -15.13
CA GLN A 254 8.21 -1.15 -15.91
C GLN A 254 9.44 -1.96 -15.49
N GLY A 255 9.28 -3.28 -15.38
CA GLY A 255 10.34 -4.21 -14.97
C GLY A 255 10.65 -4.21 -13.47
N ARG A 256 10.14 -3.25 -12.69
CA ARG A 256 10.35 -3.24 -11.24
C ARG A 256 9.44 -4.23 -10.54
N PHE A 257 10.02 -4.99 -9.60
CA PHE A 257 9.29 -5.94 -8.77
C PHE A 257 8.59 -5.24 -7.60
N TYR A 258 7.42 -5.76 -7.27
CA TYR A 258 6.58 -5.26 -6.18
C TYR A 258 6.09 -6.42 -5.33
N PRO A 259 5.95 -6.24 -4.01
CA PRO A 259 5.34 -7.25 -3.15
C PRO A 259 3.91 -7.56 -3.59
N SER A 260 3.48 -8.79 -3.37
CA SER A 260 2.07 -9.18 -3.57
C SER A 260 1.13 -8.33 -2.75
N CYS A 261 -0.08 -8.12 -3.27
CA CYS A 261 -1.11 -7.35 -2.59
C CYS A 261 -1.53 -8.04 -1.28
N THR A 262 -1.26 -7.38 -0.17
CA THR A 262 -1.54 -7.93 1.16
C THR A 262 -2.94 -7.59 1.65
N GLY A 263 -3.53 -6.45 1.20
CA GLY A 263 -4.85 -6.02 1.63
C GLY A 263 -6.01 -6.81 1.04
N LYS A 264 -5.87 -7.22 -0.21
CA LYS A 264 -6.89 -8.01 -0.91
C LYS A 264 -6.52 -9.49 -0.92
N CYS A 265 -5.29 -9.81 -1.33
CA CYS A 265 -4.88 -11.19 -1.55
C CYS A 265 -4.06 -11.79 -0.40
N GLY A 266 -3.71 -11.00 0.63
CA GLY A 266 -2.94 -11.51 1.78
C GLY A 266 -3.53 -12.76 2.42
N PRO A 267 -4.78 -12.73 2.91
CA PRO A 267 -5.41 -13.90 3.49
C PRO A 267 -5.49 -15.11 2.55
N LEU A 268 -5.68 -14.87 1.23
CA LEU A 268 -5.69 -15.95 0.24
C LEU A 268 -4.31 -16.59 0.10
N LEU A 269 -3.27 -15.78 -0.08
CA LEU A 269 -1.91 -16.28 -0.27
C LEU A 269 -1.43 -17.04 0.97
N GLU A 270 -1.76 -16.57 2.19
CA GLU A 270 -1.43 -17.29 3.39
C GLU A 270 -2.15 -18.65 3.49
N PHE A 271 -3.39 -18.76 3.00
CA PHE A 271 -4.09 -20.04 2.88
C PHE A 271 -3.47 -20.90 1.77
N MET A 272 -3.25 -20.35 0.59
CA MET A 272 -2.74 -21.08 -0.58
C MET A 272 -1.33 -21.62 -0.37
N LEU A 273 -0.51 -20.95 0.45
CA LEU A 273 0.87 -21.38 0.78
C LEU A 273 0.94 -22.39 1.93
N GLN A 274 -0.18 -22.81 2.53
CA GLN A 274 -0.17 -23.89 3.51
C GLN A 274 0.27 -25.20 2.88
N GLY A 275 1.34 -25.79 3.42
CA GLY A 275 1.97 -26.99 2.88
C GLY A 275 3.19 -26.71 1.99
N VAL A 276 3.48 -25.45 1.68
CA VAL A 276 4.72 -25.02 1.00
C VAL A 276 5.77 -24.62 2.04
N ASP A 277 7.02 -25.02 1.85
CA ASP A 277 8.16 -24.50 2.64
C ASP A 277 8.53 -23.10 2.11
N VAL A 278 7.99 -22.08 2.76
CA VAL A 278 8.15 -20.68 2.39
C VAL A 278 9.32 -20.07 3.14
N GLU A 279 10.06 -19.17 2.47
CA GLU A 279 11.07 -18.34 3.13
C GLU A 279 10.49 -17.65 4.39
N PRO A 280 11.28 -17.53 5.46
CA PRO A 280 10.80 -16.81 6.63
C PRO A 280 10.47 -15.37 6.25
N ASN A 281 9.39 -14.84 6.81
CA ASN A 281 9.07 -13.43 6.66
C ASN A 281 10.27 -12.58 7.12
N PRO A 282 10.95 -11.83 6.24
CA PRO A 282 12.09 -11.00 6.65
C PRO A 282 11.70 -9.96 7.71
N LEU A 283 10.41 -9.59 7.74
CA LEU A 283 9.86 -8.66 8.73
C LEU A 283 9.47 -9.35 10.05
N ALA A 284 9.37 -10.69 10.11
CA ALA A 284 9.08 -11.42 11.34
C ALA A 284 10.32 -11.64 12.22
N GLN A 285 11.51 -11.44 11.69
CA GLN A 285 12.74 -11.32 12.49
C GLN A 285 12.82 -9.98 13.24
N LEU A 286 11.72 -9.21 13.22
CA LEU A 286 11.54 -8.02 14.02
C LEU A 286 11.76 -8.36 15.49
N SER A 287 12.50 -7.50 16.14
CA SER A 287 12.98 -7.62 17.51
C SER A 287 12.05 -8.45 18.42
N THR A 288 12.53 -9.60 18.89
CA THR A 288 11.90 -10.36 19.98
C THR A 288 12.04 -9.65 21.33
N ARG A 289 12.74 -8.50 21.37
CA ARG A 289 12.94 -7.71 22.58
C ARG A 289 11.63 -7.07 23.01
N SER A 290 11.28 -7.23 24.28
CA SER A 290 10.13 -6.55 24.87
C SER A 290 10.44 -5.05 25.07
N PRO A 291 9.44 -4.16 24.93
CA PRO A 291 9.61 -2.75 25.28
C PRO A 291 9.88 -2.60 26.79
N ARG A 292 10.65 -1.59 27.16
CA ARG A 292 10.90 -1.23 28.56
C ARG A 292 10.02 -0.06 28.95
N ILE A 293 9.07 -0.27 29.86
CA ILE A 293 8.27 0.82 30.45
C ILE A 293 9.18 1.64 31.34
N VAL A 294 9.26 2.96 31.09
CA VAL A 294 10.05 3.95 31.83
C VAL A 294 9.18 4.65 32.88
N PHE A 295 7.93 4.92 32.50
CA PHE A 295 6.95 5.56 33.36
C PHE A 295 5.54 5.09 32.98
N GLN A 296 4.68 4.98 33.98
CA GLN A 296 3.27 4.65 33.77
C GLN A 296 2.42 5.21 34.90
N ASP A 297 1.29 5.79 34.53
CA ASP A 297 0.22 6.16 35.45
C ASP A 297 -1.16 5.66 34.93
N GLN A 298 -2.25 6.24 35.41
CA GLN A 298 -3.61 5.88 34.95
C GLN A 298 -3.94 6.42 33.55
N TYR A 299 -3.16 7.36 32.98
CA TYR A 299 -3.46 8.09 31.74
C TYR A 299 -2.48 7.77 30.60
N ILE A 300 -1.19 7.65 30.91
CA ILE A 300 -0.12 7.51 29.94
C ILE A 300 0.83 6.36 30.25
N ILE A 301 1.58 5.94 29.24
CA ILE A 301 2.74 5.08 29.34
C ILE A 301 3.87 5.73 28.56
N VAL A 302 5.05 5.88 29.19
CA VAL A 302 6.29 6.20 28.49
C VAL A 302 7.17 4.97 28.46
N ALA A 303 7.56 4.54 27.28
CA ALA A 303 8.32 3.32 27.09
C ALA A 303 9.43 3.47 26.04
N GLU A 304 10.50 2.70 26.20
CA GLU A 304 11.54 2.56 25.19
C GLU A 304 11.16 1.53 24.14
N LYS A 305 11.14 1.94 22.90
CA LYS A 305 10.99 1.08 21.74
C LYS A 305 12.34 0.45 21.39
N PRO A 306 12.46 -0.87 21.30
CA PRO A 306 13.65 -1.50 20.74
C PRO A 306 13.74 -1.22 19.22
N SER A 307 14.97 -1.24 18.68
CA SER A 307 15.21 -1.25 17.23
C SER A 307 14.60 -2.50 16.61
N GLY A 308 14.07 -2.39 15.40
CA GLY A 308 13.42 -3.49 14.68
C GLY A 308 11.96 -3.77 15.09
N MET A 309 11.34 -2.95 15.94
CA MET A 309 9.93 -3.07 16.34
C MET A 309 9.11 -1.93 15.74
N LEU A 310 7.88 -2.22 15.29
CA LEU A 310 6.94 -1.20 14.85
C LEU A 310 6.40 -0.37 16.03
N ALA A 311 6.15 0.91 15.82
CA ALA A 311 5.51 1.77 16.81
C ALA A 311 4.03 1.40 17.05
N ALA A 312 3.28 1.15 15.99
CA ALA A 312 1.89 0.71 15.99
C ALA A 312 1.73 -0.48 15.06
N PRO A 313 0.65 -1.28 15.17
CA PRO A 313 0.40 -2.41 14.30
C PRO A 313 0.43 -1.95 12.83
N GLY A 314 1.22 -2.64 12.03
CA GLY A 314 1.23 -2.48 10.60
C GLY A 314 0.15 -3.34 9.96
N ARG A 315 -0.12 -3.09 8.69
CA ARG A 315 -1.13 -3.85 7.94
C ARG A 315 -0.87 -5.37 7.92
N TYR A 316 0.39 -5.79 8.16
CA TYR A 316 0.86 -7.18 8.01
C TYR A 316 1.69 -7.68 9.19
N VAL A 317 2.02 -6.81 10.12
CA VAL A 317 2.79 -7.12 11.31
C VAL A 317 1.98 -6.64 12.50
N SER A 318 1.36 -7.55 13.21
CA SER A 318 0.61 -7.26 14.43
C SER A 318 1.53 -6.93 15.61
N HIS A 319 2.77 -7.45 15.59
CA HIS A 319 3.74 -7.21 16.66
C HIS A 319 4.28 -5.79 16.60
N SER A 320 3.97 -4.99 17.61
CA SER A 320 4.31 -3.57 17.69
C SER A 320 4.42 -3.14 19.15
N MET A 321 4.88 -1.90 19.39
CA MET A 321 4.86 -1.32 20.73
C MET A 321 3.46 -1.33 21.34
N VAL A 322 2.43 -0.97 20.56
CA VAL A 322 1.04 -0.99 21.04
C VAL A 322 0.66 -2.39 21.51
N SER A 323 0.74 -3.40 20.63
CA SER A 323 0.34 -4.78 21.00
C SER A 323 1.19 -5.39 22.12
N ALA A 324 2.47 -5.01 22.22
CA ALA A 324 3.34 -5.47 23.29
C ALA A 324 2.99 -4.81 24.63
N LEU A 325 2.68 -3.51 24.63
CA LEU A 325 2.27 -2.79 25.83
C LEU A 325 0.88 -3.23 26.31
N GLU A 326 -0.07 -3.47 25.41
CA GLU A 326 -1.38 -4.05 25.74
C GLU A 326 -1.23 -5.40 26.44
N LYS A 327 -0.36 -6.26 25.91
CA LYS A 327 -0.07 -7.56 26.54
C LYS A 327 0.59 -7.41 27.90
N LEU A 328 1.48 -6.44 28.10
CA LEU A 328 2.18 -6.20 29.36
C LEU A 328 1.29 -5.56 30.43
N THR A 329 0.38 -4.68 30.04
CA THR A 329 -0.43 -3.89 30.96
C THR A 329 -1.85 -4.42 31.14
N GLY A 330 -2.32 -5.28 30.24
CA GLY A 330 -3.70 -5.78 30.22
C GLY A 330 -4.75 -4.71 29.88
N ALA A 331 -4.32 -3.55 29.34
CA ALA A 331 -5.18 -2.40 29.02
C ALA A 331 -5.00 -2.00 27.55
N GLU A 332 -6.01 -1.36 26.99
CA GLU A 332 -5.95 -0.75 25.65
C GLU A 332 -4.89 0.37 25.62
N VAL A 333 -4.12 0.45 24.55
CA VAL A 333 -3.01 1.39 24.38
C VAL A 333 -3.10 2.10 23.03
N PHE A 334 -3.02 3.43 23.05
CA PHE A 334 -3.09 4.29 21.88
C PHE A 334 -1.74 4.94 21.59
N SER A 335 -1.24 4.76 20.36
CA SER A 335 -0.02 5.44 19.90
C SER A 335 -0.27 6.93 19.70
N CYS A 336 0.59 7.79 20.27
CA CYS A 336 0.48 9.24 20.14
C CYS A 336 1.43 9.81 19.08
N HIS A 337 2.50 9.10 18.76
CA HIS A 337 3.48 9.42 17.71
C HIS A 337 4.17 8.14 17.24
N ARG A 338 5.09 8.27 16.30
CA ARG A 338 5.81 7.12 15.77
C ARG A 338 7.32 7.35 15.72
N LEU A 339 8.07 6.27 15.91
CA LEU A 339 9.45 6.13 15.48
C LEU A 339 9.50 5.15 14.30
N ASP A 340 10.50 5.30 13.45
CA ASP A 340 10.76 4.32 12.40
C ASP A 340 11.06 2.95 13.01
N MET A 341 10.83 1.89 12.26
CA MET A 341 10.99 0.51 12.73
C MET A 341 12.37 0.30 13.37
N ASP A 342 13.43 0.73 12.68
CA ASP A 342 14.81 0.53 13.12
C ASP A 342 15.29 1.56 14.16
N THR A 343 14.59 2.70 14.30
CA THR A 343 14.89 3.70 15.32
C THR A 343 14.46 3.18 16.69
N SER A 344 15.36 3.26 17.67
CA SER A 344 15.05 2.92 19.06
C SER A 344 14.75 4.16 19.91
N GLY A 345 14.26 3.99 21.14
CA GLY A 345 14.16 5.05 22.14
C GLY A 345 12.75 5.36 22.63
N LEU A 346 12.62 6.52 23.26
CA LEU A 346 11.46 6.94 24.03
C LEU A 346 10.22 7.21 23.16
N MET A 347 9.09 6.69 23.60
CA MET A 347 7.77 6.96 23.06
C MET A 347 6.75 7.14 24.17
N VAL A 348 5.75 8.03 23.95
CA VAL A 348 4.59 8.17 24.83
C VAL A 348 3.35 7.55 24.17
N PHE A 349 2.56 6.87 25.00
CA PHE A 349 1.30 6.22 24.66
C PHE A 349 0.21 6.70 25.58
N ALA A 350 -1.02 6.77 25.08
CA ALA A 350 -2.21 7.08 25.88
C ALA A 350 -2.95 5.80 26.25
N LYS A 351 -3.68 5.81 27.36
CA LYS A 351 -4.57 4.73 27.79
C LYS A 351 -6.04 4.96 27.44
N THR A 352 -6.35 6.12 26.89
CA THR A 352 -7.71 6.47 26.40
C THR A 352 -7.62 7.33 25.15
N ALA A 353 -8.65 7.30 24.29
CA ALA A 353 -8.74 8.15 23.12
C ALA A 353 -8.74 9.66 23.45
N ALA A 354 -9.32 10.07 24.58
CA ALA A 354 -9.31 11.46 25.02
C ALA A 354 -7.90 11.97 25.36
N VAL A 355 -7.11 11.14 26.05
CA VAL A 355 -5.69 11.42 26.37
C VAL A 355 -4.85 11.42 25.10
N GLN A 356 -5.08 10.50 24.16
CA GLN A 356 -4.43 10.50 22.85
C GLN A 356 -4.67 11.82 22.10
N ALA A 357 -5.92 12.27 22.04
CA ALA A 357 -6.30 13.53 21.40
C ALA A 357 -5.61 14.73 22.04
N ALA A 358 -5.45 14.75 23.38
CA ALA A 358 -4.73 15.80 24.09
C ALA A 358 -3.24 15.81 23.74
N LEU A 359 -2.57 14.65 23.70
CA LEU A 359 -1.19 14.55 23.29
C LEU A 359 -0.98 14.90 21.81
N HIS A 360 -1.89 14.49 20.92
CA HIS A 360 -1.84 14.91 19.51
C HIS A 360 -1.90 16.43 19.35
N ARG A 361 -2.68 17.15 20.17
CA ARG A 361 -2.69 18.62 20.15
C ARG A 361 -1.33 19.20 20.54
N GLN A 362 -0.67 18.68 21.57
CA GLN A 362 0.68 19.13 21.97
C GLN A 362 1.71 18.87 20.84
N PHE A 363 1.67 17.68 20.18
CA PHE A 363 2.52 17.42 19.02
C PHE A 363 2.25 18.40 17.87
N ALA A 364 1.00 18.67 17.57
CA ALA A 364 0.60 19.59 16.50
C ALA A 364 0.99 21.05 16.79
N ALA A 365 0.96 21.45 18.07
CA ALA A 365 1.36 22.77 18.54
C ALA A 365 2.88 22.93 18.68
N GLY A 366 3.68 21.86 18.51
CA GLY A 366 5.14 21.89 18.70
C GLY A 366 5.57 21.99 20.18
N GLU A 367 4.68 21.65 21.11
CA GLU A 367 4.93 21.70 22.56
C GLU A 367 5.66 20.44 23.08
N VAL A 368 5.78 19.41 22.25
CA VAL A 368 6.55 18.19 22.56
C VAL A 368 7.95 18.34 22.00
N HIS A 369 8.95 18.30 22.85
CA HIS A 369 10.34 18.39 22.45
C HIS A 369 11.00 17.01 22.49
N THR A 370 11.64 16.65 21.40
CA THR A 370 12.35 15.36 21.27
C THR A 370 13.80 15.60 20.86
N ARG A 371 14.72 14.81 21.43
CA ARG A 371 16.10 14.76 20.95
C ARG A 371 16.48 13.33 20.62
N TYR A 372 17.38 13.22 19.65
CA TYR A 372 17.88 11.95 19.17
C TYR A 372 19.40 11.93 19.23
N LEU A 373 19.95 10.83 19.65
CA LEU A 373 21.38 10.55 19.56
C LEU A 373 21.60 9.64 18.34
N ALA A 374 22.62 9.94 17.57
CA ALA A 374 23.03 9.08 16.47
C ALA A 374 24.55 8.96 16.41
N ARG A 375 25.02 7.92 15.71
CA ARG A 375 26.41 7.72 15.35
C ARG A 375 26.56 7.77 13.84
N LEU A 376 27.45 8.63 13.36
CA LEU A 376 27.84 8.67 11.97
C LEU A 376 29.15 7.87 11.80
N PRO A 377 29.28 6.97 10.80
CA PRO A 377 30.51 6.22 10.55
C PRO A 377 31.63 7.18 10.12
N PRO A 378 32.90 6.72 10.09
CA PRO A 378 33.99 7.49 9.47
C PRO A 378 33.62 7.93 8.06
N GLY A 379 34.02 9.13 7.68
CA GLY A 379 33.70 9.67 6.36
C GLY A 379 34.10 11.13 6.20
N ARG A 380 33.46 11.82 5.26
CA ARG A 380 33.68 13.23 4.97
C ARG A 380 33.52 14.09 6.22
N GLU A 381 34.31 15.16 6.35
CA GLU A 381 34.13 16.17 7.38
C GLU A 381 32.73 16.78 7.37
N LEU A 382 32.20 17.03 8.56
CA LEU A 382 30.90 17.68 8.70
C LEU A 382 31.01 19.16 8.35
N PRO A 383 29.97 19.79 7.82
CA PRO A 383 30.00 21.18 7.43
C PRO A 383 30.23 22.15 8.63
N ALA A 384 29.80 21.74 9.81
CA ALA A 384 30.00 22.49 11.07
C ALA A 384 29.72 21.58 12.29
N GLU A 385 30.15 22.00 13.47
CA GLU A 385 29.91 21.34 14.76
C GLU A 385 28.42 21.43 15.19
N GLN A 386 27.68 22.41 14.69
CA GLN A 386 26.25 22.58 14.89
C GLN A 386 25.62 23.33 13.72
N GLY A 387 24.33 23.13 13.51
CA GLY A 387 23.62 23.81 12.43
C GLY A 387 22.19 23.33 12.26
N GLU A 388 21.58 23.76 11.15
CA GLU A 388 20.25 23.39 10.75
C GLU A 388 20.30 22.73 9.36
N ILE A 389 19.45 21.73 9.16
CA ILE A 389 19.26 21.06 7.87
C ILE A 389 17.80 21.25 7.47
N SER A 390 17.58 21.94 6.35
CA SER A 390 16.26 22.21 5.80
C SER A 390 16.18 21.59 4.40
N ILE A 391 15.62 20.38 4.32
CA ILE A 391 15.44 19.63 3.06
C ILE A 391 14.02 19.11 3.04
N PRO A 392 13.14 19.58 2.14
CA PRO A 392 11.77 19.09 2.04
C PRO A 392 11.76 17.64 1.56
N LEU A 393 10.82 16.85 2.10
CA LEU A 393 10.78 15.40 1.90
C LEU A 393 9.47 14.94 1.29
N SER A 394 9.54 14.01 0.36
CA SER A 394 8.42 13.23 -0.15
C SER A 394 8.73 11.73 -0.15
N LEU A 395 7.69 10.92 -0.31
CA LEU A 395 7.84 9.48 -0.45
C LEU A 395 8.49 9.19 -1.81
N ASP A 396 9.58 8.41 -1.81
CA ASP A 396 10.08 7.81 -3.04
C ASP A 396 9.12 6.70 -3.50
N TYR A 397 8.27 7.04 -4.45
CA TYR A 397 7.29 6.09 -4.97
C TYR A 397 7.93 4.92 -5.71
N TYR A 398 9.14 5.11 -6.25
CA TYR A 398 9.87 4.09 -6.99
C TYR A 398 10.68 3.17 -6.08
N ASP A 399 11.01 3.62 -4.85
CA ASP A 399 11.84 2.88 -3.89
C ASP A 399 11.30 2.92 -2.47
N ARG A 400 10.04 2.50 -2.29
CA ARG A 400 9.41 2.38 -0.95
C ARG A 400 10.16 1.36 -0.09
N PRO A 401 10.35 1.63 1.21
CA PRO A 401 9.77 2.72 2.00
C PRO A 401 10.62 4.02 2.04
N ARG A 402 11.59 4.19 1.14
CA ARG A 402 12.47 5.37 1.14
C ARG A 402 11.70 6.69 1.01
N GLN A 403 12.28 7.73 1.58
CA GLN A 403 11.91 9.12 1.34
C GLN A 403 13.03 9.78 0.51
N MET A 404 12.69 10.80 -0.24
CA MET A 404 13.62 11.55 -1.08
C MET A 404 13.52 13.06 -0.79
N ALA A 405 14.58 13.77 -1.07
CA ALA A 405 14.57 15.23 -1.10
C ALA A 405 13.75 15.71 -2.31
N ASP A 406 12.78 16.57 -2.08
CA ASP A 406 11.84 17.02 -3.11
C ASP A 406 11.48 18.49 -2.86
N TRP A 407 12.06 19.37 -3.68
CA TRP A 407 11.85 20.82 -3.57
C TRP A 407 10.60 21.32 -4.27
N GLU A 408 9.95 20.49 -5.12
CA GLU A 408 8.76 20.88 -5.85
C GLU A 408 7.48 20.58 -5.07
N SER A 409 7.37 19.35 -4.54
CA SER A 409 6.16 18.85 -3.89
C SER A 409 6.38 18.30 -2.48
N GLY A 410 7.63 18.28 -2.01
CA GLY A 410 8.01 17.76 -0.71
C GLY A 410 7.48 18.59 0.46
N LYS A 411 7.16 17.90 1.55
CA LYS A 411 6.74 18.56 2.78
C LYS A 411 7.95 19.18 3.49
N PRO A 412 7.90 20.44 3.94
CA PRO A 412 8.97 21.06 4.69
C PRO A 412 9.44 20.21 5.86
N ALA A 413 10.75 20.08 6.00
CA ALA A 413 11.39 19.35 7.08
C ALA A 413 12.60 20.11 7.57
N LEU A 414 12.71 20.31 8.91
CA LEU A 414 13.75 21.08 9.55
C LEU A 414 14.32 20.30 10.74
N THR A 415 15.64 20.17 10.80
CA THR A 415 16.38 19.48 11.86
C THR A 415 17.53 20.34 12.34
N ARG A 416 17.64 20.59 13.65
CA ARG A 416 18.86 21.10 14.29
C ARG A 416 19.77 19.94 14.64
N TYR A 417 21.07 20.17 14.56
CA TYR A 417 22.06 19.21 15.00
C TYR A 417 23.18 19.84 15.77
N ARG A 418 23.81 19.04 16.63
CA ARG A 418 25.01 19.39 17.36
C ARG A 418 25.92 18.18 17.50
N VAL A 419 27.18 18.31 17.12
CA VAL A 419 28.20 17.28 17.35
C VAL A 419 28.51 17.21 18.85
N LEU A 420 28.49 16.01 19.38
CA LEU A 420 28.79 15.74 20.79
C LEU A 420 30.24 15.31 20.97
N ARG A 421 30.74 14.49 20.05
CA ARG A 421 32.08 13.94 20.14
C ARG A 421 32.56 13.33 18.83
N HIS A 422 33.80 13.63 18.44
CA HIS A 422 34.56 12.87 17.47
C HIS A 422 35.29 11.72 18.18
N ARG A 423 35.14 10.52 17.69
CA ARG A 423 35.73 9.31 18.25
C ARG A 423 37.07 8.99 17.58
N ARG A 424 37.92 8.22 18.27
CA ARG A 424 39.27 7.84 17.76
C ARG A 424 39.21 6.99 16.49
N ASP A 425 38.12 6.26 16.29
CA ASP A 425 37.85 5.45 15.09
C ASP A 425 37.32 6.25 13.89
N GLY A 426 37.29 7.60 14.00
CA GLY A 426 36.78 8.51 12.99
C GLY A 426 35.22 8.62 12.96
N SER A 427 34.52 7.85 13.77
CA SER A 427 33.06 8.01 13.92
C SER A 427 32.70 9.25 14.74
N THR A 428 31.48 9.76 14.59
CA THR A 428 31.00 10.98 15.24
C THR A 428 29.69 10.71 15.96
N ASP A 429 29.63 11.00 17.25
CA ASP A 429 28.38 11.03 18.01
C ASP A 429 27.75 12.42 17.85
N ILE A 430 26.46 12.46 17.48
CA ILE A 430 25.72 13.66 17.13
C ILE A 430 24.32 13.64 17.78
N GLU A 431 23.87 14.80 18.22
CA GLU A 431 22.52 15.03 18.72
C GLU A 431 21.69 15.74 17.66
N PHE A 432 20.45 15.31 17.46
CA PHE A 432 19.47 15.94 16.61
C PHE A 432 18.26 16.42 17.41
N GLU A 433 17.74 17.59 17.03
CA GLU A 433 16.46 18.12 17.46
C GLU A 433 15.61 18.37 16.21
N PRO A 434 14.70 17.42 15.85
CA PRO A 434 13.79 17.62 14.73
C PRO A 434 12.70 18.60 15.10
N LEU A 435 12.58 19.71 14.36
CA LEU A 435 11.52 20.71 14.51
C LEU A 435 10.27 20.33 13.71
N THR A 436 10.37 19.33 12.87
CA THR A 436 9.28 18.69 12.12
C THR A 436 9.42 17.18 12.22
N GLY A 437 8.33 16.43 12.06
CA GLY A 437 8.32 14.95 12.19
C GLY A 437 7.98 14.23 10.88
N ARG A 438 8.83 14.32 9.84
CA ARG A 438 8.61 13.58 8.59
C ARG A 438 9.18 12.17 8.67
N THR A 439 8.58 11.26 7.93
CA THR A 439 9.10 9.88 7.81
C THR A 439 10.55 9.90 7.37
N HIS A 440 11.41 9.12 8.03
CA HIS A 440 12.86 9.03 7.77
C HIS A 440 13.62 10.37 7.79
N GLN A 441 13.07 11.44 8.37
CA GLN A 441 13.64 12.79 8.28
C GLN A 441 15.12 12.83 8.65
N LEU A 442 15.48 12.35 9.83
CA LEU A 442 16.88 12.38 10.30
C LEU A 442 17.79 11.54 9.42
N ARG A 443 17.30 10.42 8.91
CA ARG A 443 18.03 9.50 8.05
C ARG A 443 18.37 10.14 6.70
N VAL A 444 17.39 10.81 6.06
CA VAL A 444 17.62 11.53 4.80
C VAL A 444 18.49 12.76 5.03
N HIS A 445 18.23 13.56 6.06
CA HIS A 445 18.99 14.76 6.38
C HIS A 445 20.47 14.47 6.62
N THR A 446 20.80 13.32 7.22
CA THR A 446 22.20 12.92 7.41
C THR A 446 22.85 12.40 6.14
N ALA A 447 22.13 11.60 5.36
CA ALA A 447 22.67 10.92 4.18
C ALA A 447 22.79 11.84 2.96
N HIS A 448 21.87 12.80 2.80
CA HIS A 448 21.80 13.67 1.64
C HIS A 448 23.01 14.62 1.55
N ALA A 449 23.50 14.86 0.32
CA ALA A 449 24.70 15.68 0.08
C ALA A 449 24.56 17.14 0.54
N LEU A 450 23.35 17.70 0.50
CA LEU A 450 23.02 19.05 1.00
C LEU A 450 22.70 19.05 2.51
N GLY A 451 22.66 17.90 3.16
CA GLY A 451 22.65 17.77 4.61
C GLY A 451 24.06 17.51 5.14
N LEU A 452 24.24 16.43 5.90
CA LEU A 452 25.57 16.09 6.42
C LEU A 452 26.42 15.29 5.43
N GLY A 453 25.82 14.68 4.39
CA GLY A 453 26.52 13.83 3.43
C GLY A 453 27.14 12.57 4.06
N ARG A 454 26.69 12.19 5.26
CA ARG A 454 27.14 11.01 6.03
C ARG A 454 25.92 10.30 6.61
N PRO A 455 25.54 9.12 6.08
CA PRO A 455 24.41 8.37 6.61
C PRO A 455 24.68 7.92 8.05
N ILE A 456 23.62 7.64 8.79
CA ILE A 456 23.72 7.09 10.15
C ILE A 456 24.28 5.66 10.07
N ALA A 457 25.15 5.28 11.00
CA ALA A 457 25.70 3.93 11.08
C ALA A 457 24.57 2.88 11.17
N GLY A 458 24.66 1.81 10.39
CA GLY A 458 23.64 0.76 10.30
C GLY A 458 22.39 1.15 9.51
N ASP A 459 22.37 2.29 8.81
CA ASP A 459 21.25 2.67 7.96
C ASP A 459 21.24 1.90 6.64
N ARG A 460 20.45 0.84 6.57
CA ARG A 460 20.33 -0.03 5.39
C ARG A 460 19.65 0.63 4.19
N LEU A 461 18.87 1.68 4.42
CA LEU A 461 18.13 2.36 3.35
C LEU A 461 18.95 3.47 2.69
N TYR A 462 19.72 4.25 3.47
CA TYR A 462 20.36 5.47 2.97
C TYR A 462 21.88 5.41 2.92
N GLY A 463 22.49 4.33 3.43
CA GLY A 463 23.95 4.27 3.43
C GLY A 463 24.52 2.99 4.05
N GLY A 464 23.94 1.85 3.76
CA GLY A 464 24.42 0.57 4.32
C GLY A 464 25.91 0.37 4.12
N ASP A 465 26.61 0.02 5.19
CA ASP A 465 27.98 -0.47 5.12
C ASP A 465 27.98 -1.91 4.62
N PRO A 466 28.58 -2.20 3.44
CA PRO A 466 28.67 -3.55 2.93
C PRO A 466 29.39 -4.53 3.87
N ALA A 467 30.27 -4.03 4.74
CA ALA A 467 31.04 -4.85 5.69
C ALA A 467 30.22 -5.26 6.93
N THR A 468 29.13 -4.53 7.24
CA THR A 468 28.27 -4.80 8.40
C THR A 468 26.79 -4.75 8.05
N PRO A 469 26.31 -5.66 7.18
CA PRO A 469 24.95 -5.60 6.63
C PRO A 469 23.86 -5.76 7.70
N ASP A 470 24.19 -6.33 8.86
CA ASP A 470 23.25 -6.62 9.96
C ASP A 470 23.38 -5.68 11.17
N ALA A 471 24.22 -4.66 11.08
CA ALA A 471 24.34 -3.69 12.16
C ALA A 471 23.03 -2.95 12.40
N PRO A 472 22.57 -2.81 13.65
CA PRO A 472 21.38 -2.02 13.97
C PRO A 472 21.60 -0.55 13.65
N LEU A 473 20.52 0.14 13.26
CA LEU A 473 20.55 1.59 13.06
C LEU A 473 20.96 2.32 14.35
N ALA A 474 22.05 3.05 14.32
CA ALA A 474 22.53 3.82 15.44
C ALA A 474 21.80 5.17 15.57
N LEU A 475 20.47 5.11 15.71
CA LEU A 475 19.56 6.25 15.93
C LEU A 475 18.63 5.96 17.09
N HIS A 476 18.63 6.84 18.09
CA HIS A 476 17.93 6.64 19.34
C HIS A 476 17.22 7.92 19.79
N ALA A 477 15.89 7.84 20.02
CA ALA A 477 15.13 8.92 20.65
C ALA A 477 15.50 8.99 22.14
N SER A 478 16.44 9.87 22.46
CA SER A 478 17.10 9.92 23.77
C SER A 478 16.41 10.79 24.79
N ARG A 479 15.62 11.79 24.35
CA ARG A 479 14.91 12.71 25.22
C ARG A 479 13.51 12.97 24.70
N LEU A 480 12.55 12.97 25.63
CA LEU A 480 11.15 13.26 25.38
C LEU A 480 10.63 14.18 26.49
N GLU A 481 10.16 15.37 26.13
CA GLU A 481 9.66 16.40 27.04
C GLU A 481 8.28 16.87 26.56
N PHE A 482 7.29 16.86 27.44
CA PHE A 482 5.91 17.26 27.16
C PHE A 482 5.17 17.61 28.46
N ARG A 483 3.98 18.20 28.34
CA ARG A 483 3.10 18.38 29.50
C ARG A 483 2.19 17.19 29.70
N HIS A 484 2.04 16.76 30.94
CA HIS A 484 1.09 15.69 31.26
C HIS A 484 -0.32 16.08 30.81
N PRO A 485 -1.02 15.25 29.97
CA PRO A 485 -2.24 15.66 29.26
C PRO A 485 -3.45 15.95 30.16
N VAL A 486 -3.39 15.55 31.43
CA VAL A 486 -4.47 15.74 32.42
C VAL A 486 -4.05 16.72 33.51
N THR A 487 -2.87 16.56 34.12
CA THR A 487 -2.41 17.43 35.23
C THR A 487 -1.76 18.71 34.76
N GLY A 488 -1.27 18.77 33.52
CA GLY A 488 -0.53 19.92 32.98
C GLY A 488 0.92 20.03 33.47
N GLU A 489 1.39 19.14 34.32
CA GLU A 489 2.75 19.14 34.86
C GLU A 489 3.78 18.85 33.73
N PRO A 490 4.94 19.55 33.73
CA PRO A 490 5.99 19.24 32.79
C PRO A 490 6.64 17.90 33.11
N LEU A 491 6.78 17.04 32.11
CA LEU A 491 7.43 15.74 32.21
C LEU A 491 8.64 15.68 31.30
N LEU A 492 9.74 15.13 31.82
CA LEU A 492 10.99 14.94 31.10
C LEU A 492 11.49 13.51 31.32
N PHE A 493 11.78 12.83 30.22
CA PHE A 493 12.38 11.50 30.21
C PHE A 493 13.64 11.48 29.37
N GLU A 494 14.64 10.76 29.85
CA GLU A 494 15.92 10.58 29.16
C GLU A 494 16.32 9.12 29.08
N SER A 495 16.93 8.72 27.99
CA SER A 495 17.42 7.38 27.71
C SER A 495 18.72 7.46 26.89
N PRO A 496 19.81 6.83 27.34
CA PRO A 496 21.08 6.86 26.64
C PRO A 496 21.06 5.96 25.40
N LEU A 497 21.80 6.34 24.36
CA LEU A 497 22.15 5.46 23.25
C LEU A 497 23.04 4.32 23.79
N LYS A 498 22.61 3.09 23.61
CA LYS A 498 23.32 1.88 24.05
C LYS A 498 24.37 1.43 23.04
#